data_3ff336540d2d25e453f70924cbd2a570
#
_entry.id   3ff336540d2d25e453f70924cbd2a570
#
_cell.length_a   1.000
_cell.length_b   1.000
_cell.length_c   1.000
_cell.angle_alpha   90.00
_cell.angle_beta   90.00
_cell.angle_gamma   90.00
#
_symmetry.space_group_name_H-M   'P 1'
#
loop_
_entity.id
_entity.type
_entity.pdbx_description
1 polymer ?
#
loop_
_entity_poly.entity_id
_entity_poly.type
_entity_poly.pdbx_seq_one_letter_code
_entity_poly.pdbx_strand_id
1 'polypeptide(L)'
;WIRSLLVGIGLVASPGPDRARNLAVRAGVALGIVGMGLAFFMTGPNAEQLNDFQGIAGAHAVGVADGGPGLPFLGWSTEAGDLRVPHFIGMHAMQAIPLVLLGIELLSARITALRDGSTRFGLVAVATASYAGAIALLTWQALAGQSIIAPSGPILVAAIVLAVGAVLAAAAVLGGGWRDARRGADVRPNALTENPKQK
;
A
#
# COMPACT_ATOMS: atom_id res chain seq x y z
N TRP A 1 -7.06 -16.52 -9.99
CA TRP A 1 -7.47 -16.16 -8.62
C TRP A 1 -7.16 -17.26 -7.60
N ILE A 2 -7.62 -18.50 -7.81
CA ILE A 2 -7.36 -19.64 -6.91
C ILE A 2 -5.86 -19.90 -6.72
N ARG A 3 -5.06 -19.88 -7.79
CA ARG A 3 -3.60 -20.06 -7.71
C ARG A 3 -2.94 -18.96 -6.86
N SER A 4 -3.32 -17.71 -7.03
CA SER A 4 -2.80 -16.59 -6.25
C SER A 4 -3.18 -16.72 -4.77
N LEU A 5 -4.39 -17.19 -4.48
CA LEU A 5 -4.85 -17.46 -3.13
C LEU A 5 -4.03 -18.59 -2.47
N LEU A 6 -3.80 -19.71 -3.17
CA LEU A 6 -3.00 -20.83 -2.66
C LEU A 6 -1.55 -20.43 -2.40
N VAL A 7 -0.93 -19.69 -3.32
CA VAL A 7 0.42 -19.14 -3.12
C VAL A 7 0.43 -18.18 -1.93
N GLY A 8 -0.56 -17.32 -1.82
CA GLY A 8 -0.73 -16.41 -0.68
C GLY A 8 -0.81 -17.15 0.65
N ILE A 9 -1.62 -18.19 0.74
CA ILE A 9 -1.74 -19.04 1.94
C ILE A 9 -0.39 -19.68 2.28
N GLY A 10 0.33 -20.21 1.30
CA GLY A 10 1.65 -20.81 1.50
C GLY A 10 2.67 -19.82 2.04
N LEU A 11 2.72 -18.59 1.49
CA LEU A 11 3.60 -17.52 1.95
C LEU A 11 3.25 -17.03 3.36
N VAL A 12 1.95 -17.01 3.70
CA VAL A 12 1.49 -16.65 5.04
C VAL A 12 1.81 -17.75 6.05
N ALA A 13 1.75 -19.01 5.67
CA ALA A 13 1.99 -20.16 6.55
C ALA A 13 3.48 -20.38 6.87
N SER A 14 4.41 -19.88 6.04
CA SER A 14 5.85 -20.12 6.18
C SER A 14 6.62 -18.79 6.42
N PRO A 15 6.55 -18.21 7.63
CA PRO A 15 7.23 -16.96 7.91
C PRO A 15 8.75 -17.14 7.96
N GLY A 16 9.48 -16.27 7.28
CA GLY A 16 10.92 -16.14 7.43
C GLY A 16 11.31 -15.44 8.75
N PRO A 17 12.60 -15.36 9.09
CA PRO A 17 13.08 -14.77 10.35
C PRO A 17 12.93 -13.23 10.38
N ASP A 18 12.84 -12.57 9.23
CA ASP A 18 12.74 -11.09 9.15
C ASP A 18 11.26 -10.65 9.19
N ARG A 19 10.92 -9.90 10.25
CA ARG A 19 9.55 -9.42 10.48
C ARG A 19 9.08 -8.43 9.42
N ALA A 20 9.97 -7.56 8.92
CA ALA A 20 9.62 -6.58 7.89
C ALA A 20 9.33 -7.26 6.55
N ARG A 21 10.13 -8.26 6.18
CA ARG A 21 9.90 -9.07 4.97
C ARG A 21 8.60 -9.87 5.05
N ASN A 22 8.35 -10.49 6.20
CA ASN A 22 7.10 -11.24 6.42
C ASN A 22 5.88 -10.30 6.29
N LEU A 23 5.94 -9.10 6.88
CA LEU A 23 4.87 -8.11 6.76
C LEU A 23 4.69 -7.69 5.31
N ALA A 24 5.77 -7.34 4.61
CA ALA A 24 5.70 -6.86 3.22
C ALA A 24 5.05 -7.88 2.29
N VAL A 25 5.47 -9.16 2.38
CA VAL A 25 4.91 -10.22 1.55
C VAL A 25 3.44 -10.49 1.88
N ARG A 26 3.13 -10.66 3.17
CA ARG A 26 1.76 -10.97 3.62
C ARG A 26 0.79 -9.84 3.30
N ALA A 27 1.19 -8.59 3.57
CA ALA A 27 0.38 -7.42 3.29
C ALA A 27 0.19 -7.22 1.78
N GLY A 28 1.26 -7.36 0.99
CA GLY A 28 1.20 -7.29 -0.46
C GLY A 28 0.21 -8.30 -1.04
N VAL A 29 0.29 -9.56 -0.58
CA VAL A 29 -0.65 -10.62 -1.00
C VAL A 29 -2.07 -10.31 -0.56
N ALA A 30 -2.30 -9.95 0.71
CA ALA A 30 -3.63 -9.66 1.23
C ALA A 30 -4.30 -8.50 0.48
N LEU A 31 -3.59 -7.39 0.30
CA LEU A 31 -4.09 -6.23 -0.44
C LEU A 31 -4.28 -6.54 -1.92
N GLY A 32 -3.40 -7.37 -2.52
CA GLY A 32 -3.56 -7.84 -3.89
C GLY A 32 -4.84 -8.68 -4.07
N ILE A 33 -5.17 -9.54 -3.11
CA ILE A 33 -6.42 -10.32 -3.10
C ILE A 33 -7.63 -9.38 -2.97
N VAL A 34 -7.57 -8.37 -2.09
CA VAL A 34 -8.60 -7.33 -1.98
C VAL A 34 -8.76 -6.61 -3.33
N GLY A 35 -7.65 -6.19 -3.94
CA GLY A 35 -7.65 -5.56 -5.25
C GLY A 35 -8.33 -6.42 -6.33
N MET A 36 -8.01 -7.73 -6.37
CA MET A 36 -8.71 -8.67 -7.26
C MET A 36 -10.20 -8.77 -6.94
N GLY A 37 -10.58 -8.74 -5.65
CA GLY A 37 -11.97 -8.76 -5.22
C GLY A 37 -12.77 -7.55 -5.70
N LEU A 38 -12.14 -6.38 -5.82
CA LEU A 38 -12.79 -5.17 -6.32
C LEU A 38 -13.28 -5.30 -7.78
N ALA A 39 -12.73 -6.26 -8.55
CA ALA A 39 -13.25 -6.55 -9.89
C ALA A 39 -14.72 -6.99 -9.88
N PHE A 40 -15.21 -7.58 -8.79
CA PHE A 40 -16.61 -8.01 -8.71
C PHE A 40 -17.61 -6.84 -8.80
N PHE A 41 -17.20 -5.62 -8.41
CA PHE A 41 -18.04 -4.44 -8.61
C PHE A 41 -18.29 -4.10 -10.08
N MET A 42 -17.43 -4.58 -10.99
CA MET A 42 -17.51 -4.31 -12.43
C MET A 42 -18.23 -5.43 -13.21
N THR A 43 -18.46 -6.59 -12.57
CA THR A 43 -19.00 -7.78 -13.26
C THR A 43 -20.48 -7.98 -13.12
N GLY A 44 -21.11 -7.31 -12.15
CA GLY A 44 -22.55 -7.36 -11.94
C GLY A 44 -23.28 -6.33 -12.81
N PRO A 45 -24.53 -6.62 -13.25
CA PRO A 45 -25.32 -5.65 -13.99
C PRO A 45 -25.63 -4.43 -13.10
N ASN A 46 -25.58 -3.24 -13.68
CA ASN A 46 -26.07 -2.02 -13.03
C ASN A 46 -27.60 -1.90 -13.11
N ALA A 47 -28.20 -0.90 -12.45
CA ALA A 47 -29.65 -0.73 -12.39
C ALA A 47 -30.28 -0.51 -13.77
N GLU A 48 -29.63 0.17 -14.68
CA GLU A 48 -30.08 0.39 -16.04
C GLU A 48 -30.10 -0.93 -16.82
N GLN A 49 -29.03 -1.71 -16.75
CA GLN A 49 -28.92 -3.02 -17.38
C GLN A 49 -29.91 -4.05 -16.82
N LEU A 50 -30.31 -3.91 -15.57
CA LEU A 50 -31.38 -4.77 -14.99
C LEU A 50 -32.77 -4.43 -15.53
N ASN A 51 -33.03 -3.14 -15.86
CA ASN A 51 -34.32 -2.69 -16.40
C ASN A 51 -34.43 -2.88 -17.91
N ASP A 52 -33.33 -2.69 -18.66
CA ASP A 52 -33.28 -2.83 -20.11
C ASP A 52 -31.96 -3.50 -20.54
N PHE A 53 -31.97 -4.84 -20.56
CA PHE A 53 -30.77 -5.64 -20.86
C PHE A 53 -30.48 -5.65 -22.36
N GLN A 54 -29.43 -4.94 -22.77
CA GLN A 54 -28.93 -4.84 -24.16
C GLN A 54 -27.80 -5.84 -24.48
N GLY A 55 -27.69 -6.94 -23.75
CA GLY A 55 -26.67 -7.98 -24.01
C GLY A 55 -25.33 -7.77 -23.31
N ILE A 56 -25.15 -6.68 -22.54
CA ILE A 56 -23.94 -6.38 -21.77
C ILE A 56 -24.31 -6.30 -20.30
N ALA A 57 -23.61 -7.05 -19.45
CA ALA A 57 -23.71 -7.00 -17.99
C ALA A 57 -22.40 -6.50 -17.39
N GLY A 58 -22.51 -5.59 -16.42
CA GLY A 58 -21.38 -4.94 -15.76
C GLY A 58 -20.95 -3.65 -16.44
N ALA A 59 -20.25 -2.84 -15.66
CA ALA A 59 -19.67 -1.57 -16.08
C ALA A 59 -18.49 -1.19 -15.18
N HIS A 60 -17.49 -0.53 -15.72
CA HIS A 60 -16.36 -0.02 -14.93
C HIS A 60 -16.52 1.46 -14.56
N ALA A 61 -17.27 2.24 -15.35
CA ALA A 61 -17.56 3.63 -15.04
C ALA A 61 -18.73 3.75 -14.05
N VAL A 62 -18.68 4.76 -13.18
CA VAL A 62 -19.73 5.08 -12.22
C VAL A 62 -20.19 6.52 -12.43
N GLY A 63 -21.47 6.68 -12.77
CA GLY A 63 -22.08 7.98 -13.03
C GLY A 63 -22.15 8.37 -14.51
N VAL A 64 -21.50 7.61 -15.40
CA VAL A 64 -21.57 7.76 -16.87
C VAL A 64 -21.54 6.39 -17.54
N ALA A 65 -21.88 6.33 -18.82
CA ALA A 65 -21.69 5.12 -19.63
C ALA A 65 -20.21 4.81 -19.85
N ASP A 66 -19.88 3.52 -20.02
CA ASP A 66 -18.52 3.10 -20.38
C ASP A 66 -18.11 3.64 -21.75
N GLY A 67 -16.79 3.88 -21.95
CA GLY A 67 -16.24 4.30 -23.23
C GLY A 67 -16.09 5.82 -23.43
N GLY A 68 -16.36 6.64 -22.40
CA GLY A 68 -16.11 8.08 -22.41
C GLY A 68 -14.63 8.48 -22.40
N PRO A 69 -14.32 9.81 -22.29
CA PRO A 69 -12.95 10.31 -22.22
C PRO A 69 -12.14 9.68 -21.09
N GLY A 70 -10.91 9.29 -21.40
CA GLY A 70 -10.02 8.60 -20.46
C GLY A 70 -8.58 9.08 -20.51
N LEU A 71 -7.82 8.76 -19.46
CA LEU A 71 -6.39 9.04 -19.37
C LEU A 71 -5.62 8.34 -20.51
N PRO A 72 -4.60 8.99 -21.09
CA PRO A 72 -3.73 8.33 -22.06
C PRO A 72 -3.17 7.00 -21.52
N PHE A 73 -3.07 5.97 -22.35
CA PHE A 73 -2.60 4.62 -22.09
C PHE A 73 -3.45 3.80 -21.11
N LEU A 74 -3.97 4.37 -20.03
CA LEU A 74 -4.75 3.65 -19.00
C LEU A 74 -6.25 3.61 -19.35
N GLY A 75 -6.74 4.61 -20.09
CA GLY A 75 -8.15 4.73 -20.42
C GLY A 75 -9.08 4.96 -19.22
N TRP A 76 -8.53 5.32 -18.04
CA TRP A 76 -9.35 5.60 -16.86
C TRP A 76 -10.17 6.88 -17.05
N SER A 77 -11.44 6.85 -16.68
CA SER A 77 -12.34 7.97 -16.87
C SER A 77 -11.81 9.27 -16.28
N THR A 78 -11.81 10.34 -17.08
CA THR A 78 -11.47 11.70 -16.63
C THR A 78 -12.69 12.52 -16.22
N GLU A 79 -13.91 12.00 -16.43
CA GLU A 79 -15.17 12.69 -16.16
C GLU A 79 -15.90 12.16 -14.93
N ALA A 80 -15.80 10.84 -14.68
CA ALA A 80 -16.58 10.17 -13.62
C ALA A 80 -15.77 9.12 -12.88
N GLY A 81 -16.40 8.38 -11.96
CA GLY A 81 -15.76 7.30 -11.24
C GLY A 81 -15.34 6.15 -12.15
N ASP A 82 -14.21 5.49 -11.81
CA ASP A 82 -13.72 4.34 -12.56
C ASP A 82 -13.22 3.25 -11.62
N LEU A 83 -13.94 2.14 -11.55
CA LEU A 83 -13.66 1.01 -10.66
C LEU A 83 -12.40 0.22 -11.05
N ARG A 84 -11.88 0.42 -12.26
CA ARG A 84 -10.59 -0.15 -12.67
C ARG A 84 -9.44 0.44 -11.87
N VAL A 85 -9.55 1.69 -11.41
CA VAL A 85 -8.50 2.37 -10.65
C VAL A 85 -8.20 1.65 -9.33
N PRO A 86 -9.15 1.48 -8.40
CA PRO A 86 -8.87 0.79 -7.15
C PRO A 86 -8.54 -0.69 -7.35
N HIS A 87 -9.14 -1.36 -8.35
CA HIS A 87 -8.80 -2.73 -8.73
C HIS A 87 -7.33 -2.84 -9.16
N PHE A 88 -6.88 -1.99 -10.08
CA PHE A 88 -5.50 -1.96 -10.58
C PHE A 88 -4.50 -1.66 -9.46
N ILE A 89 -4.73 -0.58 -8.71
CA ILE A 89 -3.87 -0.21 -7.59
C ILE A 89 -3.83 -1.33 -6.55
N GLY A 90 -4.97 -1.91 -6.21
CA GLY A 90 -5.04 -3.01 -5.24
C GLY A 90 -4.23 -4.23 -5.67
N MET A 91 -4.35 -4.70 -6.92
CA MET A 91 -3.56 -5.82 -7.42
C MET A 91 -2.06 -5.58 -7.37
N HIS A 92 -1.62 -4.33 -7.62
CA HIS A 92 -0.21 -3.98 -7.62
C HIS A 92 0.40 -3.85 -6.20
N ALA A 93 -0.39 -4.02 -5.14
CA ALA A 93 0.13 -4.10 -3.77
C ALA A 93 1.16 -5.23 -3.60
N MET A 94 1.00 -6.35 -4.34
CA MET A 94 1.94 -7.47 -4.33
C MET A 94 3.34 -7.09 -4.82
N GLN A 95 3.46 -6.07 -5.66
CA GLN A 95 4.73 -5.51 -6.12
C GLN A 95 5.15 -4.31 -5.29
N ALA A 96 4.22 -3.38 -5.04
CA ALA A 96 4.52 -2.09 -4.42
C ALA A 96 5.08 -2.25 -2.99
N ILE A 97 4.46 -3.08 -2.14
CA ILE A 97 4.90 -3.21 -0.74
C ILE A 97 6.28 -3.89 -0.63
N PRO A 98 6.57 -5.01 -1.32
CA PRO A 98 7.93 -5.56 -1.35
C PRO A 98 8.97 -4.62 -1.96
N LEU A 99 8.62 -3.82 -2.99
CA LEU A 99 9.54 -2.83 -3.57
C LEU A 99 9.85 -1.69 -2.60
N VAL A 100 8.89 -1.25 -1.78
CA VAL A 100 9.15 -0.28 -0.70
C VAL A 100 10.15 -0.86 0.28
N LEU A 101 9.98 -2.11 0.73
CA LEU A 101 10.94 -2.77 1.62
C LEU A 101 12.33 -2.87 0.97
N LEU A 102 12.40 -3.29 -0.28
CA LEU A 102 13.67 -3.36 -1.03
C LEU A 102 14.36 -1.99 -1.06
N GLY A 103 13.61 -0.91 -1.33
CA GLY A 103 14.12 0.46 -1.27
C GLY A 103 14.68 0.82 0.11
N ILE A 104 13.98 0.47 1.20
CA ILE A 104 14.43 0.67 2.58
C ILE A 104 15.73 -0.13 2.84
N GLU A 105 15.79 -1.40 2.40
CA GLU A 105 16.98 -2.24 2.56
C GLU A 105 18.20 -1.69 1.79
N LEU A 106 18.02 -1.23 0.56
CA LEU A 106 19.09 -0.60 -0.21
C LEU A 106 19.58 0.71 0.44
N LEU A 107 18.68 1.53 0.95
CA LEU A 107 19.01 2.76 1.66
C LEU A 107 19.69 2.51 3.02
N SER A 108 19.50 1.34 3.64
CA SER A 108 20.12 0.99 4.92
C SER A 108 21.66 0.95 4.86
N ALA A 109 22.22 0.78 3.67
CA ALA A 109 23.66 0.91 3.45
C ALA A 109 24.18 2.32 3.78
N ARG A 110 23.34 3.36 3.56
CA ARG A 110 23.70 4.77 3.73
C ARG A 110 23.07 5.41 4.98
N ILE A 111 21.92 4.92 5.44
CA ILE A 111 21.15 5.50 6.54
C ILE A 111 21.16 4.54 7.73
N THR A 112 21.88 4.91 8.79
CA THR A 112 22.07 4.05 9.97
C THR A 112 20.76 3.66 10.66
N ALA A 113 19.79 4.57 10.76
CA ALA A 113 18.48 4.29 11.34
C ALA A 113 17.73 3.14 10.65
N LEU A 114 17.94 2.94 9.34
CA LEU A 114 17.32 1.87 8.56
C LEU A 114 17.99 0.49 8.74
N ARG A 115 19.12 0.41 9.45
CA ARG A 115 19.76 -0.87 9.80
C ARG A 115 19.00 -1.59 10.90
N ASP A 116 18.26 -0.85 11.71
CA ASP A 116 17.44 -1.43 12.77
C ASP A 116 16.19 -2.12 12.20
N GLY A 117 15.95 -3.36 12.65
CA GLY A 117 14.84 -4.18 12.19
C GLY A 117 13.47 -3.64 12.60
N SER A 118 13.36 -2.97 13.76
CA SER A 118 12.11 -2.37 14.23
C SER A 118 11.73 -1.16 13.41
N THR A 119 12.72 -0.34 13.02
CA THR A 119 12.53 0.81 12.13
C THR A 119 12.05 0.35 10.74
N ARG A 120 12.68 -0.68 10.16
CA ARG A 120 12.24 -1.24 8.88
C ARG A 120 10.81 -1.79 8.97
N PHE A 121 10.50 -2.56 10.01
CA PHE A 121 9.16 -3.07 10.24
C PHE A 121 8.13 -1.93 10.36
N GLY A 122 8.43 -0.90 11.13
CA GLY A 122 7.56 0.27 11.31
C GLY A 122 7.28 1.00 9.99
N LEU A 123 8.32 1.22 9.16
CA LEU A 123 8.16 1.87 7.85
C LEU A 123 7.32 1.02 6.88
N VAL A 124 7.53 -0.29 6.86
CA VAL A 124 6.69 -1.21 6.05
C VAL A 124 5.25 -1.22 6.55
N ALA A 125 5.04 -1.16 7.87
CA ALA A 125 3.69 -1.07 8.44
C ALA A 125 2.98 0.24 8.04
N VAL A 126 3.69 1.37 8.10
CA VAL A 126 3.18 2.68 7.62
C VAL A 126 2.83 2.61 6.13
N ALA A 127 3.73 2.09 5.30
CA ALA A 127 3.50 1.94 3.87
C ALA A 127 2.29 1.04 3.58
N THR A 128 2.17 -0.08 4.28
CA THR A 128 1.02 -1.00 4.16
C THR A 128 -0.30 -0.32 4.54
N ALA A 129 -0.34 0.36 5.69
CA ALA A 129 -1.55 1.04 6.15
C ALA A 129 -1.96 2.17 5.19
N SER A 130 -0.97 2.95 4.71
CA SER A 130 -1.21 4.03 3.74
C SER A 130 -1.71 3.50 2.41
N TYR A 131 -1.15 2.38 1.94
CA TYR A 131 -1.58 1.73 0.70
C TYR A 131 -3.00 1.17 0.82
N ALA A 132 -3.33 0.52 1.94
CA ALA A 132 -4.69 0.05 2.23
C ALA A 132 -5.69 1.22 2.29
N GLY A 133 -5.31 2.32 2.96
CA GLY A 133 -6.09 3.54 2.98
C GLY A 133 -6.31 4.14 1.58
N ALA A 134 -5.27 4.12 0.73
CA ALA A 134 -5.39 4.58 -0.66
C ALA A 134 -6.35 3.71 -1.48
N ILE A 135 -6.30 2.37 -1.36
CA ILE A 135 -7.27 1.47 -2.01
C ILE A 135 -8.70 1.81 -1.56
N ALA A 136 -8.93 1.94 -0.26
CA ALA A 136 -10.24 2.26 0.29
C ALA A 136 -10.74 3.62 -0.20
N LEU A 137 -9.87 4.64 -0.20
CA LEU A 137 -10.19 5.99 -0.65
C LEU A 137 -10.52 6.02 -2.16
N LEU A 138 -9.71 5.35 -2.98
CA LEU A 138 -9.94 5.26 -4.42
C LEU A 138 -11.22 4.48 -4.75
N THR A 139 -11.54 3.46 -3.95
CA THR A 139 -12.81 2.74 -4.08
C THR A 139 -13.99 3.66 -3.75
N TRP A 140 -13.90 4.42 -2.64
CA TRP A 140 -14.92 5.41 -2.29
C TRP A 140 -15.06 6.49 -3.37
N GLN A 141 -13.95 7.02 -3.87
CA GLN A 141 -13.94 8.02 -4.94
C GLN A 141 -14.61 7.50 -6.21
N ALA A 142 -14.26 6.29 -6.65
CA ALA A 142 -14.88 5.67 -7.82
C ALA A 142 -16.39 5.46 -7.64
N LEU A 143 -16.81 4.90 -6.50
CA LEU A 143 -18.23 4.65 -6.18
C LEU A 143 -19.04 5.95 -6.00
N ALA A 144 -18.39 7.05 -5.59
CA ALA A 144 -19.00 8.37 -5.55
C ALA A 144 -19.08 9.07 -6.92
N GLY A 145 -18.69 8.40 -8.01
CA GLY A 145 -18.72 8.94 -9.37
C GLY A 145 -17.66 10.02 -9.62
N GLN A 146 -16.65 10.16 -8.78
CA GLN A 146 -15.60 11.17 -8.94
C GLN A 146 -14.40 10.62 -9.73
N SER A 147 -13.98 11.37 -10.74
CA SER A 147 -12.77 11.05 -11.49
C SER A 147 -11.52 11.06 -10.62
N ILE A 148 -10.59 10.15 -10.93
CA ILE A 148 -9.28 10.06 -10.26
C ILE A 148 -8.50 11.39 -10.28
N ILE A 149 -8.67 12.20 -11.32
CA ILE A 149 -7.95 13.48 -11.49
C ILE A 149 -8.64 14.66 -10.82
N ALA A 150 -9.87 14.51 -10.32
CA ALA A 150 -10.66 15.60 -9.77
C ALA A 150 -11.35 15.20 -8.44
N PRO A 151 -10.60 14.76 -7.41
CA PRO A 151 -11.19 14.51 -6.10
C PRO A 151 -11.72 15.83 -5.50
N SER A 152 -12.88 15.76 -4.86
CA SER A 152 -13.51 16.94 -4.27
C SER A 152 -14.18 16.63 -2.93
N GLY A 153 -14.57 17.68 -2.19
CA GLY A 153 -15.30 17.53 -0.94
C GLY A 153 -14.59 16.66 0.09
N PRO A 154 -15.31 15.76 0.80
CA PRO A 154 -14.73 14.93 1.85
C PRO A 154 -13.66 13.94 1.34
N ILE A 155 -13.72 13.53 0.07
CA ILE A 155 -12.72 12.63 -0.55
C ILE A 155 -11.37 13.33 -0.66
N LEU A 156 -11.34 14.60 -1.10
CA LEU A 156 -10.10 15.38 -1.15
C LEU A 156 -9.52 15.58 0.27
N VAL A 157 -10.36 15.89 1.26
CA VAL A 157 -9.92 16.02 2.65
C VAL A 157 -9.32 14.70 3.16
N ALA A 158 -9.99 13.58 2.91
CA ALA A 158 -9.49 12.26 3.30
C ALA A 158 -8.16 11.91 2.61
N ALA A 159 -7.98 12.29 1.33
CA ALA A 159 -6.72 12.11 0.61
C ALA A 159 -5.58 12.89 1.27
N ILE A 160 -5.82 14.16 1.63
CA ILE A 160 -4.84 15.00 2.31
C ILE A 160 -4.50 14.43 3.69
N VAL A 161 -5.51 14.05 4.48
CA VAL A 161 -5.31 13.45 5.81
C VAL A 161 -4.50 12.17 5.71
N LEU A 162 -4.79 11.29 4.76
CA LEU A 162 -4.05 10.06 4.52
C LEU A 162 -2.59 10.36 4.17
N ALA A 163 -2.34 11.29 3.25
CA ALA A 163 -0.99 11.65 2.81
C ALA A 163 -0.17 12.27 3.95
N VAL A 164 -0.74 13.25 4.66
CA VAL A 164 -0.09 13.91 5.80
C VAL A 164 0.15 12.90 6.93
N GLY A 165 -0.83 12.06 7.25
CA GLY A 165 -0.73 11.01 8.26
C GLY A 165 0.40 10.02 7.95
N ALA A 166 0.52 9.59 6.69
CA ALA A 166 1.60 8.70 6.23
C ALA A 166 2.98 9.34 6.41
N VAL A 167 3.14 10.61 6.03
CA VAL A 167 4.40 11.35 6.20
C VAL A 167 4.77 11.50 7.68
N LEU A 168 3.81 11.91 8.51
CA LEU A 168 4.05 12.08 9.95
C LEU A 168 4.39 10.75 10.63
N ALA A 169 3.68 9.67 10.30
CA ALA A 169 3.95 8.34 10.84
C ALA A 169 5.34 7.84 10.42
N ALA A 170 5.72 8.00 9.15
CA ALA A 170 7.05 7.64 8.67
C ALA A 170 8.16 8.47 9.36
N ALA A 171 7.95 9.78 9.53
CA ALA A 171 8.87 10.66 10.23
C ALA A 171 9.02 10.26 11.72
N ALA A 172 7.94 9.89 12.40
CA ALA A 172 7.97 9.43 13.78
C ALA A 172 8.77 8.11 13.93
N VAL A 173 8.56 7.14 13.04
CA VAL A 173 9.31 5.88 13.02
C VAL A 173 10.80 6.14 12.78
N LEU A 174 11.16 6.96 11.81
CA LEU A 174 12.55 7.33 11.53
C LEU A 174 13.18 8.08 12.70
N GLY A 175 12.46 9.02 13.33
CA GLY A 175 12.94 9.76 14.50
C GLY A 175 13.20 8.86 15.70
N GLY A 176 12.42 7.80 15.89
CA GLY A 176 12.69 6.73 16.86
C GLY A 176 13.99 5.99 16.56
N GLY A 177 14.14 5.48 15.33
CA GLY A 177 15.34 4.76 14.90
C GLY A 177 16.63 5.58 15.01
N TRP A 178 16.58 6.89 14.76
CA TRP A 178 17.73 7.78 14.95
C TRP A 178 18.13 7.92 16.44
N ARG A 179 17.14 7.99 17.35
CA ARG A 179 17.40 8.06 18.81
C ARG A 179 18.07 6.79 19.31
N ASP A 180 17.58 5.64 18.87
CA ASP A 180 18.12 4.34 19.28
C ASP A 180 19.53 4.12 18.69
N ALA A 181 19.78 4.52 17.46
CA ALA A 181 21.11 4.46 16.84
C ALA A 181 22.14 5.32 17.58
N ARG A 182 21.74 6.52 18.08
CA ARG A 182 22.63 7.39 18.87
C ARG A 182 22.93 6.79 20.24
N ARG A 183 21.92 6.28 20.96
CA ARG A 183 22.12 5.62 22.24
C ARG A 183 23.05 4.41 22.17
N GLY A 184 22.92 3.61 21.11
CA GLY A 184 23.83 2.47 20.88
C GLY A 184 25.28 2.87 20.57
N ALA A 185 25.50 4.07 20.03
CA ALA A 185 26.85 4.61 19.78
C ALA A 185 27.52 5.10 21.09
N ASP A 186 26.73 5.70 22.00
CA ASP A 186 27.24 6.24 23.27
C ASP A 186 27.63 5.15 24.29
N VAL A 187 27.04 3.95 24.17
CA VAL A 187 27.32 2.82 25.08
C VAL A 187 28.61 2.05 24.74
N ARG A 188 29.18 2.20 23.54
CA ARG A 188 30.37 1.46 23.08
C ARG A 188 31.75 1.98 23.51
N PRO A 189 32.00 3.20 24.00
CA PRO A 189 33.36 3.69 24.28
C PRO A 189 34.05 3.04 25.47
N ASN A 190 33.34 2.49 26.46
CA ASN A 190 33.95 2.05 27.70
C ASN A 190 34.41 0.59 27.77
N ALA A 191 34.12 -0.24 26.79
CA ALA A 191 34.51 -1.66 26.80
C ALA A 191 35.95 -1.94 26.34
N LEU A 192 36.68 -0.94 25.83
CA LEU A 192 38.04 -1.10 25.32
C LEU A 192 39.13 -0.53 26.26
N THR A 193 38.77 0.01 27.41
CA THR A 193 39.74 0.57 28.39
C THR A 193 40.01 -0.32 29.59
N GLU A 194 39.38 -1.47 29.72
CA GLU A 194 39.81 -2.46 30.71
C GLU A 194 41.00 -3.26 30.19
N ASN A 195 42.18 -2.75 30.47
CA ASN A 195 43.46 -3.40 30.23
C ASN A 195 43.63 -4.61 31.16
N PRO A 196 43.72 -5.86 30.65
CA PRO A 196 43.96 -7.03 31.47
C PRO A 196 45.48 -7.20 31.73
N LYS A 197 46.14 -6.23 32.36
CA LYS A 197 47.47 -6.41 32.90
C LYS A 197 47.51 -6.02 34.39
N GLN A 198 46.93 -6.86 35.20
CA GLN A 198 47.35 -6.99 36.60
C GLN A 198 47.00 -8.39 37.09
N LYS A 199 47.85 -9.38 36.80
CA LYS A 199 48.22 -10.48 37.72
C LYS A 199 49.52 -11.09 37.24
#